data_f6f00a2f54ef6ba5f35ad9dd586849b5
#
_entry.id   f6f00a2f54ef6ba5f35ad9dd586849b5
#
_cell.length_a   1.000
_cell.length_b   1.000
_cell.length_c   1.000
_cell.angle_alpha   90.00
_cell.angle_beta   90.00
_cell.angle_gamma   90.00
#
_symmetry.space_group_name_H-M   'P 1'
#
loop_
_entity.id
_entity.type
_entity.pdbx_description
1 polymer ?
#
loop_
_entity_poly.entity_id
_entity_poly.type
_entity_poly.pdbx_seq_one_letter_code
_entity_poly.pdbx_strand_id
1 'polypeptide(L)'
;MFTEKFLEVLENEGVVSIVTCANNEAHVSNTWNSYLVIVEENKILIPAAAMINTENNININPNVKLTLGSRNVMGYRYMGTGFLLEGTARFLKEGDHFKMMKDKYPFLTRVLEVTVSACKQTL
;
A
#
# COMPACT_ATOMS: atom_id res chain seq x y z
N MET A 1 -10.39 0.04 -11.71
CA MET A 1 -9.55 -0.87 -10.95
C MET A 1 -9.90 -0.89 -9.46
N PHE A 2 -9.92 0.25 -8.79
CA PHE A 2 -10.32 0.31 -7.38
C PHE A 2 -11.83 0.40 -7.28
N THR A 3 -12.44 -0.63 -6.68
CA THR A 3 -13.89 -0.69 -6.53
C THR A 3 -14.37 0.17 -5.36
N GLU A 4 -15.67 0.41 -5.31
CA GLU A 4 -16.27 1.11 -4.15
C GLU A 4 -15.99 0.37 -2.84
N LYS A 5 -16.01 -0.96 -2.89
CA LYS A 5 -15.71 -1.79 -1.71
C LYS A 5 -14.27 -1.57 -1.23
N PHE A 6 -13.31 -1.49 -2.16
CA PHE A 6 -11.93 -1.19 -1.81
C PHE A 6 -11.81 0.18 -1.16
N LEU A 7 -12.48 1.18 -1.73
CA LEU A 7 -12.46 2.55 -1.17
C LEU A 7 -13.08 2.58 0.22
N GLU A 8 -14.13 1.80 0.43
CA GLU A 8 -14.76 1.69 1.75
C GLU A 8 -13.78 1.10 2.78
N VAL A 9 -12.99 0.11 2.39
CA VAL A 9 -11.95 -0.46 3.28
C VAL A 9 -10.94 0.62 3.67
N LEU A 10 -10.53 1.47 2.74
CA LEU A 10 -9.57 2.54 3.06
C LEU A 10 -10.14 3.57 4.05
N GLU A 11 -11.45 3.72 4.11
CA GLU A 11 -12.10 4.63 5.06
C GLU A 11 -12.22 4.02 6.46
N ASN A 12 -11.93 2.75 6.61
CA ASN A 12 -11.98 2.04 7.89
C ASN A 12 -10.59 1.55 8.24
N GLU A 13 -10.17 1.77 9.50
CA GLU A 13 -8.81 1.46 9.87
C GLU A 13 -8.53 -0.04 9.88
N GLY A 14 -7.31 -0.39 9.54
CA GLY A 14 -6.80 -1.74 9.49
C GLY A 14 -5.33 -1.74 9.12
N VAL A 15 -4.67 -2.86 9.32
CA VAL A 15 -3.26 -3.01 8.99
C VAL A 15 -3.11 -3.33 7.50
N VAL A 16 -2.17 -2.66 6.87
CA VAL A 16 -1.71 -3.00 5.51
C VAL A 16 -0.40 -3.75 5.64
N SER A 17 -0.29 -4.91 4.99
CA SER A 17 0.97 -5.64 4.88
C SER A 17 1.59 -5.37 3.52
N ILE A 18 2.85 -4.97 3.51
CA ILE A 18 3.64 -4.75 2.30
C ILE A 18 4.64 -5.89 2.20
N VAL A 19 4.48 -6.71 1.17
CA VAL A 19 5.31 -7.91 0.96
C VAL A 19 6.26 -7.65 -0.20
N THR A 20 7.56 -7.79 0.07
CA THR A 20 8.63 -7.69 -0.91
C THR A 20 9.44 -8.97 -0.90
N CYS A 21 10.14 -9.26 -1.98
CA CYS A 21 10.95 -10.46 -2.07
C CYS A 21 12.23 -10.16 -2.85
N ALA A 22 13.36 -10.51 -2.26
CA ALA A 22 14.66 -10.40 -2.91
C ALA A 22 15.53 -11.56 -2.42
N ASN A 23 16.37 -12.11 -3.32
CA ASN A 23 17.28 -13.19 -2.99
C ASN A 23 16.56 -14.41 -2.37
N ASN A 24 15.38 -14.74 -2.90
CA ASN A 24 14.52 -15.86 -2.44
C ASN A 24 14.03 -15.70 -1.00
N GLU A 25 14.01 -14.50 -0.46
CA GLU A 25 13.54 -14.27 0.90
C GLU A 25 12.48 -13.18 0.90
N ALA A 26 11.34 -13.47 1.52
CA ALA A 26 10.25 -12.52 1.66
C ALA A 26 10.48 -11.65 2.89
N HIS A 27 10.11 -10.38 2.78
CA HIS A 27 10.11 -9.43 3.89
C HIS A 27 8.75 -8.76 3.95
N VAL A 28 8.24 -8.54 5.15
CA VAL A 28 6.93 -7.91 5.35
C VAL A 28 7.10 -6.69 6.25
N SER A 29 6.55 -5.57 5.82
CA SER A 29 6.40 -4.39 6.65
C SER A 29 4.92 -4.02 6.72
N ASN A 30 4.56 -3.19 7.70
CA ASN A 30 3.17 -2.82 7.91
C ASN A 30 2.98 -1.31 7.84
N THR A 31 1.78 -0.93 7.41
CA THR A 31 1.29 0.44 7.50
C THR A 31 -0.21 0.38 7.81
N TRP A 32 -0.94 1.45 7.61
CA TRP A 32 -2.35 1.54 7.97
C TRP A 32 -3.20 1.92 6.76
N ASN A 33 -4.45 1.42 6.73
CA ASN A 33 -5.40 1.76 5.67
C ASN A 33 -5.51 3.26 5.45
N SER A 34 -5.59 4.02 6.54
CA SER A 34 -5.77 5.47 6.49
C SER A 34 -4.58 6.23 5.92
N TYR A 35 -3.40 5.58 5.83
CA TYR A 35 -2.21 6.22 5.27
C TYR A 35 -2.09 6.08 3.75
N LEU A 36 -2.92 5.24 3.14
CA LEU A 36 -2.87 5.02 1.70
C LEU A 36 -3.60 6.15 0.97
N VAL A 37 -2.94 6.75 0.00
CA VAL A 37 -3.50 7.82 -0.82
C VAL A 37 -3.48 7.40 -2.27
N ILE A 38 -4.66 7.30 -2.88
CA ILE A 38 -4.77 6.96 -4.29
C ILE A 38 -4.52 8.21 -5.13
N VAL A 39 -3.64 8.11 -6.11
CA VAL A 39 -3.40 9.14 -7.10
C VAL A 39 -3.48 8.52 -8.48
N GLU A 40 -3.88 9.31 -9.46
CA GLU A 40 -4.08 8.82 -10.82
C GLU A 40 -5.09 7.66 -10.81
N GLU A 41 -5.04 6.74 -11.76
CA GLU A 41 -6.02 5.67 -11.84
C GLU A 41 -5.62 4.43 -11.05
N ASN A 42 -4.32 4.22 -10.86
CA ASN A 42 -3.82 2.94 -10.36
C ASN A 42 -2.60 3.06 -9.46
N LYS A 43 -2.37 4.23 -8.87
CA LYS A 43 -1.22 4.43 -7.99
C LYS A 43 -1.65 4.68 -6.57
N ILE A 44 -0.93 4.08 -5.64
CA ILE A 44 -1.11 4.28 -4.20
C ILE A 44 0.19 4.84 -3.63
N LEU A 45 0.07 5.94 -2.89
CA LEU A 45 1.18 6.54 -2.17
C LEU A 45 1.09 6.18 -0.71
N ILE A 46 2.22 5.78 -0.14
CA ILE A 46 2.32 5.34 1.26
C ILE A 46 3.44 6.14 1.93
N PRO A 47 3.19 6.82 3.07
CA PRO A 47 4.26 7.53 3.77
C PRO A 47 5.23 6.53 4.40
N ALA A 48 6.52 6.77 4.25
CA ALA A 48 7.55 5.89 4.77
C ALA A 48 8.56 6.69 5.59
N ALA A 49 8.81 6.26 6.82
CA ALA A 49 9.84 6.84 7.68
C ALA A 49 10.98 5.83 7.86
N ALA A 50 10.66 4.62 8.26
CA ALA A 50 11.60 3.50 8.31
C ALA A 50 11.52 2.72 7.00
N MET A 51 11.28 1.41 7.01
CA MET A 51 11.16 0.57 5.83
C MET A 51 12.47 0.42 5.03
N ILE A 52 13.61 0.37 5.74
CA ILE A 52 14.91 0.25 5.09
C ILE A 52 15.04 -1.09 4.35
N ASN A 53 14.59 -2.20 4.98
CA ASN A 53 14.66 -3.50 4.33
C ASN A 53 13.71 -3.60 3.15
N THR A 54 12.53 -2.99 3.26
CA THR A 54 11.58 -2.90 2.16
C THR A 54 12.19 -2.13 0.98
N GLU A 55 12.85 -1.01 1.25
CA GLU A 55 13.50 -0.22 0.21
C GLU A 55 14.62 -1.00 -0.47
N ASN A 56 15.46 -1.67 0.32
CA ASN A 56 16.55 -2.49 -0.22
C ASN A 56 16.00 -3.58 -1.14
N ASN A 57 14.93 -4.25 -0.73
CA ASN A 57 14.31 -5.29 -1.54
C ASN A 57 13.72 -4.75 -2.85
N ILE A 58 13.02 -3.62 -2.78
CA ILE A 58 12.42 -2.99 -3.96
C ILE A 58 13.49 -2.56 -4.97
N ASN A 59 14.64 -2.10 -4.49
CA ASN A 59 15.74 -1.74 -5.37
C ASN A 59 16.30 -2.95 -6.14
N ILE A 60 16.14 -4.15 -5.60
CA ILE A 60 16.57 -5.41 -6.25
C ILE A 60 15.42 -5.97 -7.10
N ASN A 61 14.21 -5.99 -6.53
CA ASN A 61 13.02 -6.54 -7.17
C ASN A 61 11.84 -5.60 -6.87
N PRO A 62 11.36 -4.85 -7.86
CA PRO A 62 10.30 -3.87 -7.63
C PRO A 62 8.91 -4.47 -7.50
N ASN A 63 8.73 -5.77 -7.71
CA ASN A 63 7.43 -6.41 -7.57
C ASN A 63 7.04 -6.47 -6.10
N VAL A 64 5.80 -6.07 -5.82
CA VAL A 64 5.27 -6.04 -4.46
C VAL A 64 3.86 -6.61 -4.43
N LYS A 65 3.48 -7.08 -3.25
CA LYS A 65 2.09 -7.39 -2.93
C LYS A 65 1.69 -6.62 -1.70
N LEU A 66 0.45 -6.16 -1.68
CA LEU A 66 -0.15 -5.55 -0.50
C LEU A 66 -1.36 -6.36 -0.09
N THR A 67 -1.52 -6.58 1.21
CA THR A 67 -2.78 -7.10 1.73
C THR A 67 -3.35 -6.10 2.72
N LEU A 68 -4.64 -5.91 2.70
CA LEU A 68 -5.32 -5.02 3.62
C LEU A 68 -6.77 -5.45 3.79
N GLY A 69 -7.37 -4.99 4.84
CA GLY A 69 -8.77 -5.32 5.11
C GLY A 69 -9.34 -4.52 6.27
N SER A 70 -10.60 -4.75 6.56
CA SER A 70 -11.27 -4.20 7.72
C SER A 70 -12.39 -5.11 8.16
N ARG A 71 -12.53 -5.29 9.47
CA ARG A 71 -13.62 -6.02 10.07
C ARG A 71 -14.94 -5.28 9.99
N ASN A 72 -14.91 -3.99 9.71
CA ASN A 72 -16.06 -3.12 9.72
C ASN A 72 -16.70 -2.93 8.34
N VAL A 73 -16.19 -3.64 7.34
CA VAL A 73 -16.68 -3.59 5.96
C VAL A 73 -17.22 -4.97 5.57
N MET A 74 -18.43 -5.00 4.99
CA MET A 74 -19.08 -6.25 4.62
C MET A 74 -18.31 -6.97 3.51
N GLY A 75 -18.01 -8.23 3.74
CA GLY A 75 -17.41 -9.11 2.74
C GLY A 75 -18.48 -9.82 1.89
N TYR A 76 -18.08 -10.88 1.20
CA TYR A 76 -19.00 -11.64 0.34
C TYR A 76 -20.08 -12.34 1.15
N ARG A 77 -19.81 -12.77 2.37
CA ARG A 77 -20.75 -13.55 3.19
C ARG A 77 -20.93 -12.99 4.58
N TYR A 78 -19.87 -12.46 5.17
CA TYR A 78 -19.86 -12.02 6.57
C TYR A 78 -19.26 -10.64 6.67
N MET A 79 -19.46 -10.00 7.83
CA MET A 79 -18.79 -8.75 8.15
C MET A 79 -17.29 -8.97 8.22
N GLY A 80 -16.54 -8.15 7.51
CA GLY A 80 -15.11 -8.26 7.36
C GLY A 80 -14.73 -8.65 5.94
N THR A 81 -13.86 -7.86 5.33
CA THR A 81 -13.37 -8.14 3.99
C THR A 81 -11.89 -7.79 3.87
N GLY A 82 -11.28 -8.25 2.81
CA GLY A 82 -9.89 -8.00 2.54
C GLY A 82 -9.59 -7.98 1.06
N PHE A 83 -8.43 -7.45 0.73
CA PHE A 83 -7.96 -7.31 -0.65
C PHE A 83 -6.51 -7.73 -0.76
N LEU A 84 -6.18 -8.27 -1.93
CA LEU A 84 -4.81 -8.52 -2.35
C LEU A 84 -4.53 -7.62 -3.56
N LEU A 85 -3.49 -6.82 -3.45
CA LEU A 85 -3.01 -5.98 -4.55
C LEU A 85 -1.66 -6.50 -5.02
N GLU A 86 -1.45 -6.46 -6.31
CA GLU A 86 -0.16 -6.76 -6.92
C GLU A 86 0.28 -5.57 -7.75
N GLY A 87 1.57 -5.31 -7.78
CA GLY A 87 2.10 -4.19 -8.56
C GLY A 87 3.60 -4.08 -8.46
N THR A 88 4.09 -2.92 -8.88
CA THR A 88 5.50 -2.56 -8.77
C THR A 88 5.62 -1.29 -7.94
N ALA A 89 6.76 -1.13 -7.29
CA ALA A 89 6.95 -0.03 -6.36
C ALA A 89 8.30 0.65 -6.54
N ARG A 90 8.33 1.93 -6.16
CA ARG A 90 9.55 2.71 -6.07
C ARG A 90 9.41 3.72 -4.94
N PHE A 91 10.53 4.19 -4.42
CA PHE A 91 10.53 5.24 -3.41
C PHE A 91 10.76 6.59 -4.05
N LEU A 92 9.95 7.58 -3.65
CA LEU A 92 10.06 8.96 -4.09
C LEU A 92 10.68 9.78 -2.97
N LYS A 93 11.66 10.62 -3.33
CA LYS A 93 12.34 11.53 -2.39
C LYS A 93 12.14 12.99 -2.76
N GLU A 94 11.43 13.25 -3.85
CA GLU A 94 11.17 14.60 -4.35
C GLU A 94 9.97 14.57 -5.32
N GLY A 95 9.55 15.74 -5.77
CA GLY A 95 8.47 15.89 -6.74
C GLY A 95 7.13 16.23 -6.09
N ASP A 96 6.11 16.39 -6.93
CA ASP A 96 4.80 16.87 -6.47
C ASP A 96 4.10 15.90 -5.54
N HIS A 97 4.16 14.60 -5.84
CA HIS A 97 3.57 13.58 -4.96
C HIS A 97 4.27 13.53 -3.60
N PHE A 98 5.60 13.65 -3.61
CA PHE A 98 6.35 13.70 -2.36
C PHE A 98 5.94 14.92 -1.52
N LYS A 99 5.84 16.09 -2.15
CA LYS A 99 5.48 17.33 -1.44
C LYS A 99 4.09 17.25 -0.86
N MET A 100 3.13 16.75 -1.62
CA MET A 100 1.75 16.60 -1.16
C MET A 100 1.69 15.66 0.04
N MET A 101 2.37 14.52 -0.02
CA MET A 101 2.40 13.55 1.06
C MET A 101 3.15 14.09 2.28
N LYS A 102 4.22 14.84 2.08
CA LYS A 102 4.98 15.46 3.19
C LYS A 102 4.14 16.46 3.95
N ASP A 103 3.33 17.23 3.27
CA ASP A 103 2.39 18.17 3.91
C ASP A 103 1.35 17.41 4.75
N LYS A 104 0.86 16.30 4.21
CA LYS A 104 -0.16 15.48 4.88
C LYS A 104 0.42 14.65 6.04
N TYR A 105 1.64 14.13 5.86
CA TYR A 105 2.31 13.27 6.83
C TYR A 105 3.74 13.78 7.09
N PRO A 106 3.90 14.81 7.95
CA PRO A 106 5.22 15.44 8.16
C PRO A 106 6.32 14.48 8.65
N PHE A 107 5.95 13.35 9.25
CA PHE A 107 6.92 12.39 9.78
C PHE A 107 7.66 11.60 8.69
N LEU A 108 7.15 11.60 7.45
CA LEU A 108 7.75 10.77 6.40
C LEU A 108 9.11 11.32 5.94
N THR A 109 9.96 10.42 5.49
CA THR A 109 11.25 10.74 4.86
C THR A 109 11.26 10.37 3.39
N ARG A 110 10.42 9.44 2.99
CA ARG A 110 10.22 9.02 1.60
C ARG A 110 8.75 8.69 1.40
N VAL A 111 8.36 8.56 0.14
CA VAL A 111 7.03 8.07 -0.23
C VAL A 111 7.21 6.78 -1.01
N LEU A 112 6.51 5.74 -0.59
CA LEU A 112 6.43 4.50 -1.37
C LEU A 112 5.30 4.66 -2.38
N GLU A 113 5.65 4.65 -3.66
CA GLU A 113 4.68 4.71 -4.75
C GLU A 113 4.49 3.31 -5.30
N VAL A 114 3.27 2.79 -5.21
CA VAL A 114 2.91 1.48 -5.76
C VAL A 114 2.04 1.70 -6.98
N THR A 115 2.50 1.18 -8.13
CA THR A 115 1.69 1.12 -9.34
C THR A 115 0.99 -0.23 -9.36
N VAL A 116 -0.32 -0.21 -9.15
CA VAL A 116 -1.12 -1.43 -8.97
C VAL A 116 -1.52 -1.99 -10.33
N SER A 117 -1.22 -3.27 -10.55
CA SER A 117 -1.60 -3.99 -11.76
C SER A 117 -2.83 -4.89 -11.55
N ALA A 118 -3.10 -5.28 -10.31
CA ALA A 118 -4.25 -6.11 -9.98
C ALA A 118 -4.73 -5.81 -8.56
N CYS A 119 -6.03 -5.77 -8.38
CA CYS A 119 -6.67 -5.53 -7.08
C CYS A 119 -7.83 -6.52 -6.97
N LYS A 120 -7.75 -7.42 -6.00
CA LYS A 120 -8.68 -8.54 -5.88
C LYS A 120 -9.23 -8.62 -4.47
N GLN A 121 -10.57 -8.67 -4.35
CA GLN A 121 -11.23 -8.91 -3.07
C GLN A 121 -11.05 -10.39 -2.70
N THR A 122 -10.64 -10.66 -1.46
CA THR A 122 -10.32 -12.00 -0.99
C THR A 122 -11.34 -12.59 -0.02
N LEU A 123 -12.20 -11.74 0.57
CA LEU A 123 -13.24 -12.19 1.51
C LEU A 123 -14.61 -11.61 1.20
#